data_9ba6867d6f61540b7b3341561ca98e3d
#
_entry.id   9ba6867d6f61540b7b3341561ca98e3d
#
_cell.length_a   1.000
_cell.length_b   1.000
_cell.length_c   1.000
_cell.angle_alpha   90.00
_cell.angle_beta   90.00
_cell.angle_gamma   90.00
#
_symmetry.space_group_name_H-M   'P 1'
#
loop_
_entity.id
_entity.type
_entity.pdbx_description
1 polymer ?
#
loop_
_entity_poly.entity_id
_entity_poly.type
_entity_poly.pdbx_seq_one_letter_code
_entity_poly.pdbx_strand_id
1 'polypeptide(L)'
;MGSVRRDGIDGAQRDTNMAQIAIVGGGPSGAMCGEQLARAGHKVNLFDEHLAWEKPCGGGLTHKAIQCFPFLLDNSYPKKLVNSVELISSEEQHATLEMPHPIVIYSRTVLNGLLLDRARDAGCKIQRSRVMSVDTTTAKPRYCVEGEWQEADFLVLAAGARNQLVPESRALQRDELEMTQGYFVPQTSDAITIKFLPHFEGYIWSFPRCDHLSVGICGSMSAHTSTELRGHLQTFVEKHGIETEGAKFYSHVLPSPKERTLSERNVIGKNWALIGDAAAWVDPLTGEGLFYAIRSGELLGKSLAEGCPEKYPAWVKATFCAELEFAARIVRRFYRGSFLGSAVTTRMVQFMRRSPVFRQLMGDLFSGTQDYTSLKRRLWGHLGITVSEFISSVLNLDRPSTASVPRVGTAGD
;
A
#
# COMPACT_ATOMS: atom_id res chain seq x y z
N MET A 1 1.47 -69.47 -4.14
CA MET A 1 0.37 -68.82 -3.45
C MET A 1 0.98 -68.06 -2.27
N GLY A 2 1.22 -66.76 -2.41
CA GLY A 2 1.79 -65.92 -1.38
C GLY A 2 1.11 -64.57 -1.55
N SER A 3 0.17 -64.22 -0.64
CA SER A 3 -0.56 -62.98 -0.61
C SER A 3 0.32 -61.83 -0.11
N VAL A 4 0.59 -60.86 -0.96
CA VAL A 4 1.22 -59.61 -0.56
C VAL A 4 0.15 -58.75 0.09
N ARG A 5 0.29 -58.49 1.38
CA ARG A 5 -0.48 -57.49 2.12
C ARG A 5 -0.03 -56.10 1.64
N ARG A 6 -0.95 -55.29 1.18
CA ARG A 6 -0.77 -53.86 0.99
C ARG A 6 -0.95 -53.18 2.33
N ASP A 7 0.15 -52.77 2.93
CA ASP A 7 0.13 -51.89 4.11
C ASP A 7 -0.40 -50.53 3.66
N GLY A 8 -1.55 -50.14 4.24
CA GLY A 8 -2.15 -48.85 4.04
C GLY A 8 -1.23 -47.76 4.61
N ILE A 9 -0.92 -46.77 3.80
CA ILE A 9 -0.29 -45.52 4.27
C ILE A 9 -1.35 -44.80 5.09
N ASP A 10 -1.22 -44.96 6.40
CA ASP A 10 -2.01 -44.23 7.40
C ASP A 10 -1.72 -42.74 7.23
N GLY A 11 -2.69 -41.99 6.74
CA GLY A 11 -2.64 -40.54 6.65
C GLY A 11 -2.55 -39.97 8.06
N ALA A 12 -1.35 -39.58 8.49
CA ALA A 12 -1.18 -38.85 9.72
C ALA A 12 -2.07 -37.60 9.70
N GLN A 13 -3.24 -37.72 10.31
CA GLN A 13 -4.12 -36.63 10.68
C GLN A 13 -3.30 -35.70 11.58
N ARG A 14 -2.82 -34.57 11.04
CA ARG A 14 -2.22 -33.51 11.85
C ARG A 14 -3.31 -33.04 12.79
N ASP A 15 -3.23 -33.40 14.06
CA ASP A 15 -3.98 -32.77 15.14
C ASP A 15 -3.57 -31.28 15.13
N THR A 16 -4.25 -30.48 14.31
CA THR A 16 -4.15 -29.04 14.35
C THR A 16 -4.76 -28.61 15.67
N ASN A 17 -3.90 -28.28 16.63
CA ASN A 17 -4.31 -27.78 17.94
C ASN A 17 -5.11 -26.48 17.70
N MET A 18 -6.45 -26.59 17.77
CA MET A 18 -7.39 -25.51 17.42
C MET A 18 -7.25 -24.39 18.46
N ALA A 19 -6.55 -23.32 18.08
CA ALA A 19 -6.34 -22.13 18.92
C ALA A 19 -7.49 -21.13 18.77
N GLN A 20 -7.77 -20.38 19.84
CA GLN A 20 -8.65 -19.22 19.82
C GLN A 20 -7.81 -17.97 19.57
N ILE A 21 -8.05 -17.31 18.43
CA ILE A 21 -7.27 -16.14 18.00
C ILE A 21 -8.20 -14.93 17.92
N ALA A 22 -7.75 -13.82 18.53
CA ALA A 22 -8.43 -12.55 18.42
C ALA A 22 -7.63 -11.61 17.50
N ILE A 23 -8.33 -10.98 16.54
CA ILE A 23 -7.75 -10.02 15.59
C ILE A 23 -8.37 -8.65 15.85
N VAL A 24 -7.53 -7.67 16.14
CA VAL A 24 -7.92 -6.28 16.39
C VAL A 24 -7.66 -5.44 15.13
N GLY A 25 -8.73 -5.10 14.43
CA GLY A 25 -8.72 -4.36 13.17
C GLY A 25 -9.12 -5.21 11.96
N GLY A 26 -10.19 -4.79 11.27
CA GLY A 26 -10.78 -5.44 10.09
C GLY A 26 -10.30 -4.83 8.75
N GLY A 27 -9.15 -4.14 8.76
CA GLY A 27 -8.51 -3.67 7.54
C GLY A 27 -7.92 -4.83 6.70
N PRO A 28 -7.26 -4.52 5.56
CA PRO A 28 -6.74 -5.54 4.64
C PRO A 28 -5.85 -6.60 5.30
N SER A 29 -5.01 -6.20 6.25
CA SER A 29 -4.12 -7.13 6.95
C SER A 29 -4.86 -8.08 7.90
N GLY A 30 -5.80 -7.52 8.70
CA GLY A 30 -6.58 -8.33 9.65
C GLY A 30 -7.54 -9.28 8.95
N ALA A 31 -8.22 -8.82 7.89
CA ALA A 31 -9.13 -9.65 7.12
C ALA A 31 -8.39 -10.82 6.43
N MET A 32 -7.22 -10.55 5.81
CA MET A 32 -6.40 -11.60 5.19
C MET A 32 -5.89 -12.60 6.22
N CYS A 33 -5.39 -12.12 7.37
CA CYS A 33 -4.93 -13.00 8.45
C CYS A 33 -6.09 -13.87 8.97
N GLY A 34 -7.27 -13.28 9.15
CA GLY A 34 -8.49 -13.97 9.58
C GLY A 34 -8.93 -15.08 8.61
N GLU A 35 -8.89 -14.80 7.31
CA GLU A 35 -9.15 -15.81 6.27
C GLU A 35 -8.19 -16.98 6.37
N GLN A 36 -6.88 -16.73 6.45
CA GLN A 36 -5.86 -17.79 6.51
C GLN A 36 -6.04 -18.68 7.74
N LEU A 37 -6.25 -18.06 8.91
CA LEU A 37 -6.39 -18.77 10.17
C LEU A 37 -7.68 -19.58 10.24
N ALA A 38 -8.80 -19.01 9.78
CA ALA A 38 -10.08 -19.72 9.75
C ALA A 38 -10.03 -20.92 8.78
N ARG A 39 -9.40 -20.79 7.60
CA ARG A 39 -9.13 -21.90 6.67
C ARG A 39 -8.26 -22.99 7.28
N ALA A 40 -7.35 -22.62 8.19
CA ALA A 40 -6.52 -23.58 8.91
C ALA A 40 -7.22 -24.25 10.09
N GLY A 41 -8.52 -23.92 10.35
CA GLY A 41 -9.34 -24.54 11.39
C GLY A 41 -9.26 -23.88 12.77
N HIS A 42 -8.63 -22.71 12.89
CA HIS A 42 -8.61 -21.96 14.16
C HIS A 42 -9.95 -21.26 14.42
N LYS A 43 -10.27 -21.03 15.70
CA LYS A 43 -11.39 -20.15 16.11
C LYS A 43 -10.95 -18.70 16.06
N VAL A 44 -11.40 -17.95 15.06
CA VAL A 44 -10.98 -16.57 14.83
C VAL A 44 -12.11 -15.61 15.13
N ASN A 45 -11.87 -14.64 16.03
CA ASN A 45 -12.74 -13.49 16.28
C ASN A 45 -12.02 -12.22 15.80
N LEU A 46 -12.61 -11.51 14.85
CA LEU A 46 -12.10 -10.25 14.31
C LEU A 46 -13.00 -9.10 14.78
N PHE A 47 -12.38 -8.08 15.35
CA PHE A 47 -13.04 -6.89 15.91
C PHE A 47 -12.62 -5.63 15.17
N ASP A 48 -13.60 -4.85 14.68
CA ASP A 48 -13.37 -3.53 14.09
C ASP A 48 -14.63 -2.66 14.26
N GLU A 49 -14.47 -1.40 14.67
CA GLU A 49 -15.60 -0.49 14.91
C GLU A 49 -16.26 -0.01 13.61
N HIS A 50 -15.52 0.02 12.49
CA HIS A 50 -15.98 0.59 11.23
C HIS A 50 -16.15 -0.44 10.11
N LEU A 51 -15.43 -1.57 10.17
CA LEU A 51 -15.40 -2.63 9.15
C LEU A 51 -15.08 -2.07 7.75
N ALA A 52 -15.96 -2.30 6.78
CA ALA A 52 -15.83 -1.82 5.41
C ALA A 52 -16.25 -0.34 5.31
N TRP A 53 -15.35 0.59 5.57
CA TRP A 53 -15.57 2.03 5.46
C TRP A 53 -14.59 2.69 4.47
N GLU A 54 -14.94 3.90 4.01
CA GLU A 54 -14.10 4.65 3.07
C GLU A 54 -12.91 5.29 3.80
N LYS A 55 -11.87 4.48 4.03
CA LYS A 55 -10.61 4.94 4.64
C LYS A 55 -9.87 5.84 3.66
N PRO A 56 -9.31 6.99 4.10
CA PRO A 56 -8.44 7.84 3.29
C PRO A 56 -7.30 7.08 2.64
N CYS A 57 -7.26 7.03 1.30
CA CYS A 57 -6.30 6.25 0.52
C CYS A 57 -6.52 6.50 -0.98
N GLY A 58 -5.52 6.35 -1.82
CA GLY A 58 -5.68 6.26 -3.29
C GLY A 58 -6.48 5.02 -3.70
N GLY A 59 -6.34 3.91 -2.99
CA GLY A 59 -7.03 2.65 -3.27
C GLY A 59 -6.39 1.82 -4.38
N GLY A 60 -5.22 2.21 -4.87
CA GLY A 60 -4.50 1.53 -5.95
C GLY A 60 -3.78 0.27 -5.48
N LEU A 61 -3.89 -0.79 -6.26
CA LEU A 61 -3.18 -2.05 -6.13
C LEU A 61 -2.32 -2.25 -7.38
N THR A 62 -1.03 -2.40 -7.19
CA THR A 62 -0.06 -2.63 -8.27
C THR A 62 -0.16 -4.03 -8.83
N HIS A 63 0.43 -4.27 -10.01
CA HIS A 63 0.50 -5.59 -10.63
C HIS A 63 1.15 -6.63 -9.70
N LYS A 64 2.13 -6.26 -8.90
CA LYS A 64 2.73 -7.10 -7.85
C LYS A 64 1.69 -7.65 -6.87
N ALA A 65 0.74 -6.82 -6.45
CA ALA A 65 -0.35 -7.25 -5.57
C ALA A 65 -1.27 -8.25 -6.28
N ILE A 66 -1.58 -8.01 -7.55
CA ILE A 66 -2.44 -8.88 -8.36
C ILE A 66 -1.76 -10.23 -8.64
N GLN A 67 -0.47 -10.25 -8.93
CA GLN A 67 0.29 -11.49 -9.11
C GLN A 67 0.30 -12.36 -7.85
N CYS A 68 0.47 -11.75 -6.68
CA CYS A 68 0.43 -12.47 -5.41
C CYS A 68 -0.99 -12.90 -5.00
N PHE A 69 -1.99 -12.10 -5.37
CA PHE A 69 -3.39 -12.27 -4.97
C PHE A 69 -4.33 -12.08 -6.16
N PRO A 70 -4.41 -13.05 -7.10
CA PRO A 70 -5.22 -12.93 -8.32
C PRO A 70 -6.70 -12.61 -8.05
N PHE A 71 -7.25 -13.05 -6.93
CA PHE A 71 -8.63 -12.76 -6.53
C PHE A 71 -8.91 -11.25 -6.39
N LEU A 72 -7.89 -10.40 -6.25
CA LEU A 72 -8.05 -8.94 -6.25
C LEU A 72 -8.44 -8.38 -7.63
N LEU A 73 -8.23 -9.14 -8.69
CA LEU A 73 -8.68 -8.81 -10.04
C LEU A 73 -9.88 -9.67 -10.46
N ASP A 74 -9.82 -10.99 -10.19
CA ASP A 74 -10.79 -11.98 -10.62
C ASP A 74 -11.99 -12.03 -9.66
N ASN A 75 -12.81 -11.00 -9.70
CA ASN A 75 -14.03 -10.87 -8.89
C ASN A 75 -15.01 -9.88 -9.54
N SER A 76 -16.27 -9.88 -9.10
CA SER A 76 -17.35 -9.02 -9.61
C SER A 76 -17.47 -7.67 -8.89
N TYR A 77 -16.67 -7.39 -7.88
CA TYR A 77 -16.73 -6.13 -7.15
C TYR A 77 -16.29 -4.95 -8.03
N PRO A 78 -16.93 -3.76 -7.92
CA PRO A 78 -16.60 -2.60 -8.74
C PRO A 78 -15.17 -2.13 -8.48
N LYS A 79 -14.41 -2.00 -9.57
CA LYS A 79 -13.02 -1.55 -9.58
C LYS A 79 -12.70 -0.83 -10.88
N LYS A 80 -11.78 0.12 -10.84
CA LYS A 80 -11.30 0.82 -12.04
C LYS A 80 -9.89 0.33 -12.40
N LEU A 81 -9.66 0.07 -13.68
CA LEU A 81 -8.34 -0.28 -14.22
C LEU A 81 -7.75 0.96 -14.88
N VAL A 82 -6.58 1.37 -14.41
CA VAL A 82 -5.92 2.60 -14.90
C VAL A 82 -4.51 2.28 -15.35
N ASN A 83 -4.22 2.55 -16.63
CA ASN A 83 -2.92 2.32 -17.25
C ASN A 83 -2.06 3.59 -17.33
N SER A 84 -2.66 4.77 -17.14
CA SER A 84 -1.99 6.04 -17.33
C SER A 84 -1.78 6.78 -16.01
N VAL A 85 -0.56 7.25 -15.78
CA VAL A 85 -0.19 8.11 -14.65
C VAL A 85 0.38 9.41 -15.18
N GLU A 86 -0.20 10.52 -14.79
CA GLU A 86 0.34 11.85 -15.01
C GLU A 86 1.24 12.24 -13.83
N LEU A 87 2.49 12.54 -14.10
CA LEU A 87 3.44 13.07 -13.13
C LEU A 87 3.68 14.55 -13.38
N ILE A 88 3.49 15.35 -12.34
CA ILE A 88 3.69 16.81 -12.37
C ILE A 88 4.85 17.14 -11.44
N SER A 89 5.91 17.75 -11.97
CA SER A 89 7.06 18.18 -11.17
C SER A 89 6.74 19.40 -10.31
N SER A 90 7.65 19.73 -9.38
CA SER A 90 7.58 20.96 -8.59
C SER A 90 7.69 22.25 -9.43
N GLU A 91 8.19 22.14 -10.68
CA GLU A 91 8.30 23.24 -11.67
C GLU A 91 7.18 23.18 -12.71
N GLU A 92 6.05 22.52 -12.43
CA GLU A 92 4.90 22.40 -13.33
C GLU A 92 5.21 21.72 -14.68
N GLN A 93 6.21 20.88 -14.74
CA GLN A 93 6.48 20.07 -15.93
C GLN A 93 5.68 18.76 -15.84
N HIS A 94 5.04 18.38 -16.93
CA HIS A 94 4.17 17.22 -17.00
C HIS A 94 4.85 16.08 -17.77
N ALA A 95 4.65 14.86 -17.34
CA ALA A 95 4.99 13.65 -18.09
C ALA A 95 3.91 12.59 -17.87
N THR A 96 3.40 12.04 -18.96
CA THR A 96 2.47 10.90 -18.93
C THR A 96 3.26 9.60 -19.02
N LEU A 97 2.93 8.68 -18.14
CA LEU A 97 3.50 7.36 -18.04
C LEU A 97 2.42 6.33 -18.35
N GLU A 98 2.58 5.62 -19.46
CA GLU A 98 1.76 4.44 -19.76
C GLU A 98 2.39 3.22 -19.10
N MET A 99 1.62 2.54 -18.30
CA MET A 99 2.09 1.38 -17.54
C MET A 99 1.84 0.10 -18.32
N PRO A 100 2.77 -0.86 -18.29
CA PRO A 100 2.60 -2.16 -18.97
C PRO A 100 1.47 -3.00 -18.39
N HIS A 101 1.12 -2.77 -17.13
CA HIS A 101 0.01 -3.41 -16.42
C HIS A 101 -0.80 -2.35 -15.66
N PRO A 102 -2.14 -2.46 -15.64
CA PRO A 102 -2.98 -1.49 -14.95
C PRO A 102 -2.78 -1.52 -13.44
N ILE A 103 -2.92 -0.36 -12.81
CA ILE A 103 -3.23 -0.27 -11.39
C ILE A 103 -4.72 -0.56 -11.22
N VAL A 104 -5.05 -1.48 -10.33
CA VAL A 104 -6.43 -1.80 -9.99
C VAL A 104 -6.86 -0.91 -8.82
N ILE A 105 -7.81 -0.01 -9.06
CA ILE A 105 -8.25 0.97 -8.07
C ILE A 105 -9.61 0.58 -7.51
N TYR A 106 -9.67 0.47 -6.19
CA TYR A 106 -10.87 0.21 -5.43
C TYR A 106 -11.25 1.40 -4.55
N SER A 107 -12.55 1.61 -4.35
CA SER A 107 -13.04 2.24 -3.13
C SER A 107 -12.64 1.36 -1.94
N ARG A 108 -12.26 1.98 -0.82
CA ARG A 108 -11.85 1.22 0.36
C ARG A 108 -13.01 0.48 1.00
N THR A 109 -14.22 1.00 0.89
CA THR A 109 -15.44 0.28 1.28
C THR A 109 -15.56 -1.03 0.51
N VAL A 110 -15.33 -1.00 -0.79
CA VAL A 110 -15.41 -2.20 -1.65
C VAL A 110 -14.27 -3.17 -1.36
N LEU A 111 -13.03 -2.70 -1.34
CA LEU A 111 -11.87 -3.57 -1.08
C LEU A 111 -11.93 -4.23 0.29
N ASN A 112 -12.24 -3.45 1.33
CA ASN A 112 -12.36 -4.00 2.68
C ASN A 112 -13.55 -4.96 2.78
N GLY A 113 -14.68 -4.67 2.10
CA GLY A 113 -15.84 -5.56 2.00
C GLY A 113 -15.45 -6.91 1.41
N LEU A 114 -14.81 -6.90 0.23
CA LEU A 114 -14.28 -8.10 -0.44
C LEU A 114 -13.43 -8.97 0.50
N LEU A 115 -12.47 -8.36 1.20
CA LEU A 115 -11.56 -9.09 2.08
C LEU A 115 -12.28 -9.64 3.33
N LEU A 116 -13.20 -8.87 3.92
CA LEU A 116 -14.01 -9.29 5.06
C LEU A 116 -15.00 -10.41 4.68
N ASP A 117 -15.60 -10.35 3.49
CA ASP A 117 -16.48 -11.41 3.00
C ASP A 117 -15.72 -12.73 2.85
N ARG A 118 -14.52 -12.69 2.25
CA ARG A 118 -13.63 -13.86 2.17
C ARG A 118 -13.27 -14.44 3.54
N ALA A 119 -12.98 -13.58 4.51
CA ALA A 119 -12.68 -14.01 5.88
C ALA A 119 -13.91 -14.66 6.54
N ARG A 120 -15.09 -14.07 6.34
CA ARG A 120 -16.38 -14.60 6.84
C ARG A 120 -16.69 -15.95 6.22
N ASP A 121 -16.55 -16.10 4.91
CA ASP A 121 -16.77 -17.34 4.17
C ASP A 121 -15.82 -18.46 4.60
N ALA A 122 -14.61 -18.10 5.03
CA ALA A 122 -13.66 -19.04 5.63
C ALA A 122 -14.02 -19.46 7.07
N GLY A 123 -14.99 -18.81 7.73
CA GLY A 123 -15.43 -19.13 9.09
C GLY A 123 -14.94 -18.15 10.17
N CYS A 124 -14.27 -17.03 9.79
CA CYS A 124 -13.89 -15.98 10.74
C CYS A 124 -15.16 -15.27 11.28
N LYS A 125 -15.28 -15.16 12.59
CA LYS A 125 -16.35 -14.39 13.24
C LYS A 125 -15.98 -12.93 13.27
N ILE A 126 -16.71 -12.10 12.52
CA ILE A 126 -16.48 -10.67 12.40
C ILE A 126 -17.47 -9.91 13.27
N GLN A 127 -16.96 -9.05 14.16
CA GLN A 127 -17.75 -8.29 15.11
C GLN A 127 -17.49 -6.79 14.92
N ARG A 128 -18.57 -6.02 14.81
CA ARG A 128 -18.49 -4.55 14.73
C ARG A 128 -18.41 -3.98 16.15
N SER A 129 -17.23 -4.10 16.74
CA SER A 129 -16.92 -3.61 18.09
C SER A 129 -15.50 -3.14 18.17
N ARG A 130 -15.22 -2.22 19.08
CA ARG A 130 -13.89 -1.67 19.34
C ARG A 130 -13.20 -2.40 20.49
N VAL A 131 -11.98 -2.86 20.27
CA VAL A 131 -11.10 -3.31 21.35
C VAL A 131 -10.46 -2.07 21.96
N MET A 132 -10.71 -1.83 23.25
CA MET A 132 -10.26 -0.64 23.95
C MET A 132 -8.90 -0.80 24.60
N SER A 133 -8.57 -2.01 25.07
CA SER A 133 -7.34 -2.32 25.78
C SER A 133 -6.94 -3.77 25.55
N VAL A 134 -5.65 -4.05 25.66
CA VAL A 134 -5.10 -5.42 25.64
C VAL A 134 -4.11 -5.59 26.79
N ASP A 135 -4.00 -6.82 27.28
CA ASP A 135 -3.01 -7.23 28.27
C ASP A 135 -2.29 -8.48 27.72
N THR A 136 -1.04 -8.32 27.37
CA THR A 136 -0.16 -9.36 26.81
C THR A 136 0.83 -9.92 27.82
N THR A 137 0.77 -9.47 29.07
CA THR A 137 1.69 -9.89 30.15
C THR A 137 1.29 -11.21 30.78
N THR A 138 0.05 -11.66 30.59
CA THR A 138 -0.49 -12.91 31.12
C THR A 138 -0.15 -14.11 30.23
N ALA A 139 -0.30 -15.33 30.75
CA ALA A 139 -0.04 -16.56 30.01
C ALA A 139 -0.91 -16.65 28.73
N LYS A 140 -2.18 -16.28 28.83
CA LYS A 140 -3.10 -16.04 27.70
C LYS A 140 -3.35 -14.54 27.61
N PRO A 141 -3.15 -13.92 26.44
CA PRO A 141 -3.41 -12.50 26.28
C PRO A 141 -4.91 -12.21 26.43
N ARG A 142 -5.20 -11.06 27.02
CA ARG A 142 -6.57 -10.59 27.22
C ARG A 142 -6.83 -9.34 26.42
N TYR A 143 -8.07 -9.15 26.01
CA TYR A 143 -8.53 -7.96 25.30
C TYR A 143 -9.90 -7.51 25.83
N CYS A 144 -10.10 -6.20 25.90
CA CYS A 144 -11.33 -5.60 26.44
C CYS A 144 -12.22 -5.10 25.30
N VAL A 145 -13.42 -5.64 25.20
CA VAL A 145 -14.48 -5.24 24.25
C VAL A 145 -15.70 -4.85 25.04
N GLU A 146 -16.25 -3.64 24.82
CA GLU A 146 -17.47 -3.15 25.48
C GLU A 146 -17.40 -3.20 27.02
N GLY A 147 -16.19 -3.06 27.58
CA GLY A 147 -15.92 -3.12 29.01
C GLY A 147 -15.68 -4.52 29.57
N GLU A 148 -15.86 -5.56 28.78
CA GLU A 148 -15.68 -6.96 29.15
C GLU A 148 -14.30 -7.49 28.72
N TRP A 149 -13.57 -8.11 29.65
CA TRP A 149 -12.29 -8.74 29.36
C TRP A 149 -12.48 -10.19 28.87
N GLN A 150 -11.91 -10.48 27.72
CA GLN A 150 -11.90 -11.81 27.09
C GLN A 150 -10.48 -12.31 26.93
N GLU A 151 -10.29 -13.64 26.80
CA GLU A 151 -9.01 -14.27 26.59
C GLU A 151 -8.89 -14.85 25.17
N ALA A 152 -7.66 -14.94 24.68
CA ALA A 152 -7.30 -15.66 23.46
C ALA A 152 -6.02 -16.47 23.68
N ASP A 153 -5.71 -17.39 22.79
CA ASP A 153 -4.40 -18.04 22.77
C ASP A 153 -3.36 -17.16 22.09
N PHE A 154 -3.80 -16.32 21.14
CA PHE A 154 -2.94 -15.36 20.43
C PHE A 154 -3.73 -14.09 20.03
N LEU A 155 -3.06 -12.93 20.11
CA LEU A 155 -3.57 -11.62 19.65
C LEU A 155 -2.89 -11.17 18.37
N VAL A 156 -3.69 -10.85 17.35
CA VAL A 156 -3.22 -10.21 16.13
C VAL A 156 -3.65 -8.75 16.13
N LEU A 157 -2.69 -7.83 16.07
CA LEU A 157 -2.92 -6.40 16.12
C LEU A 157 -2.76 -5.80 14.73
N ALA A 158 -3.90 -5.51 14.10
CA ALA A 158 -4.06 -4.92 12.78
C ALA A 158 -4.72 -3.54 12.85
N ALA A 159 -4.56 -2.81 13.98
CA ALA A 159 -5.28 -1.59 14.33
C ALA A 159 -4.82 -0.32 13.55
N GLY A 160 -3.94 -0.49 12.56
CA GLY A 160 -3.47 0.62 11.72
C GLY A 160 -2.35 1.46 12.37
N ALA A 161 -2.05 2.62 11.77
CA ALA A 161 -0.91 3.47 12.14
C ALA A 161 -0.95 4.00 13.59
N ARG A 162 -2.14 4.16 14.15
CA ARG A 162 -2.35 4.68 15.51
C ARG A 162 -2.40 3.57 16.57
N ASN A 163 -1.77 2.44 16.31
CA ASN A 163 -1.74 1.35 17.27
C ASN A 163 -0.97 1.73 18.54
N GLN A 164 -1.66 1.81 19.67
CA GLN A 164 -1.13 2.09 21.01
C GLN A 164 -1.48 0.97 21.99
N LEU A 165 -1.97 -0.16 21.49
CA LEU A 165 -2.52 -1.23 22.32
C LEU A 165 -1.46 -2.11 22.97
N VAL A 166 -0.22 -2.15 22.42
CA VAL A 166 0.86 -3.01 22.93
C VAL A 166 2.04 -2.18 23.40
N PRO A 167 2.27 -2.08 24.74
CA PRO A 167 3.38 -1.31 25.31
C PRO A 167 4.77 -1.83 24.92
N GLU A 168 4.92 -3.14 24.70
CA GLU A 168 6.19 -3.79 24.34
C GLU A 168 6.63 -3.44 22.91
N SER A 169 5.72 -2.96 22.08
CA SER A 169 6.06 -2.45 20.75
C SER A 169 6.24 -0.94 20.81
N ARG A 170 7.42 -0.47 20.42
CA ARG A 170 7.72 0.97 20.37
C ARG A 170 6.70 1.72 19.51
N ALA A 171 6.08 2.77 20.07
CA ALA A 171 5.21 3.64 19.30
C ALA A 171 5.98 4.37 18.18
N LEU A 172 5.33 4.60 17.05
CA LEU A 172 5.89 5.38 15.96
C LEU A 172 6.05 6.85 16.38
N GLN A 173 7.21 7.42 16.08
CA GLN A 173 7.51 8.82 16.37
C GLN A 173 6.95 9.72 15.26
N ARG A 174 6.85 11.03 15.51
CA ARG A 174 6.31 11.99 14.53
C ARG A 174 7.05 11.97 13.19
N ASP A 175 8.34 11.72 13.19
CA ASP A 175 9.16 11.63 11.98
C ASP A 175 9.07 10.26 11.26
N GLU A 176 8.35 9.31 11.85
CA GLU A 176 8.00 8.00 11.29
C GLU A 176 6.54 7.95 10.83
N LEU A 177 5.89 9.11 10.79
CA LEU A 177 4.48 9.27 10.41
C LEU A 177 4.32 10.36 9.37
N GLU A 178 3.40 10.14 8.45
CA GLU A 178 2.88 11.15 7.55
C GLU A 178 1.43 11.47 7.89
N MET A 179 1.08 12.75 7.76
CA MET A 179 -0.30 13.20 7.79
C MET A 179 -0.82 13.26 6.36
N THR A 180 -2.03 12.77 6.15
CA THR A 180 -2.73 12.91 4.89
C THR A 180 -4.04 13.67 5.09
N GLN A 181 -4.38 14.50 4.11
CA GLN A 181 -5.63 15.24 4.01
C GLN A 181 -6.14 15.17 2.58
N GLY A 182 -7.45 15.23 2.40
CA GLY A 182 -8.02 15.18 1.07
C GLY A 182 -9.53 15.23 1.03
N TYR A 183 -10.05 14.98 -0.16
CA TYR A 183 -11.47 14.98 -0.46
C TYR A 183 -11.86 13.74 -1.25
N PHE A 184 -13.05 13.22 -0.97
CA PHE A 184 -13.77 12.34 -1.90
C PHE A 184 -14.71 13.22 -2.72
N VAL A 185 -14.39 13.37 -4.02
CA VAL A 185 -15.04 14.31 -4.92
C VAL A 185 -15.91 13.53 -5.91
N PRO A 186 -17.18 13.90 -6.15
CA PRO A 186 -18.08 13.19 -7.07
C PRO A 186 -17.75 13.47 -8.54
N GLN A 187 -16.52 13.30 -8.92
CA GLN A 187 -15.96 13.40 -10.27
C GLN A 187 -15.16 12.15 -10.58
N THR A 188 -14.82 11.91 -11.83
CA THR A 188 -13.95 10.79 -12.23
C THR A 188 -12.96 11.25 -13.29
N SER A 189 -11.87 10.49 -13.48
CA SER A 189 -10.86 10.68 -14.53
C SER A 189 -10.36 9.32 -15.02
N ASP A 190 -9.61 9.29 -16.12
CA ASP A 190 -9.05 8.05 -16.67
C ASP A 190 -7.58 7.86 -16.33
N ALA A 191 -6.95 8.83 -15.68
CA ALA A 191 -5.57 8.79 -15.26
C ALA A 191 -5.42 9.03 -13.76
N ILE A 192 -4.39 8.44 -13.17
CA ILE A 192 -3.88 8.83 -11.86
C ILE A 192 -3.03 10.08 -12.05
N THR A 193 -3.16 11.07 -11.15
CA THR A 193 -2.27 12.24 -11.12
C THR A 193 -1.45 12.24 -9.85
N ILE A 194 -0.13 12.43 -9.97
CA ILE A 194 0.81 12.61 -8.86
C ILE A 194 1.55 13.94 -9.09
N LYS A 195 1.46 14.84 -8.12
CA LYS A 195 2.17 16.12 -8.17
C LYS A 195 3.20 16.23 -7.03
N PHE A 196 4.42 16.52 -7.40
CA PHE A 196 5.50 16.84 -6.48
C PHE A 196 5.53 18.34 -6.17
N LEU A 197 5.90 18.68 -4.94
CA LEU A 197 6.01 20.06 -4.46
C LEU A 197 7.47 20.43 -4.18
N PRO A 198 7.86 21.72 -4.29
CA PRO A 198 9.23 22.13 -4.05
C PRO A 198 9.62 21.96 -2.57
N HIS A 199 10.77 21.32 -2.31
CA HIS A 199 11.33 21.09 -0.96
C HIS A 199 10.37 20.40 0.03
N PHE A 200 9.42 19.64 -0.49
CA PHE A 200 8.33 19.02 0.27
C PHE A 200 8.55 17.50 0.33
N GLU A 201 8.53 16.94 1.54
CA GLU A 201 8.62 15.48 1.77
C GLU A 201 7.21 14.90 1.76
N GLY A 202 6.77 14.50 0.55
CA GLY A 202 5.43 14.05 0.24
C GLY A 202 4.98 14.43 -1.17
N TYR A 203 3.70 14.26 -1.46
CA TYR A 203 3.11 14.55 -2.77
C TYR A 203 1.59 14.76 -2.69
N ILE A 204 1.04 15.34 -3.75
CA ILE A 204 -0.41 15.40 -3.98
C ILE A 204 -0.79 14.30 -4.96
N TRP A 205 -1.96 13.70 -4.76
CA TRP A 205 -2.49 12.68 -5.66
C TRP A 205 -3.95 12.94 -6.05
N SER A 206 -4.34 12.39 -7.20
CA SER A 206 -5.73 12.20 -7.61
C SER A 206 -5.86 10.79 -8.17
N PHE A 207 -6.65 9.95 -7.50
CA PHE A 207 -6.91 8.56 -7.90
C PHE A 207 -8.38 8.41 -8.29
N PRO A 208 -8.67 8.04 -9.56
CA PRO A 208 -10.03 7.82 -10.01
C PRO A 208 -10.57 6.48 -9.51
N ARG A 209 -11.78 6.51 -8.99
CA ARG A 209 -12.58 5.32 -8.68
C ARG A 209 -13.74 5.20 -9.64
N CYS A 210 -14.59 4.21 -9.48
CA CYS A 210 -15.73 4.04 -10.38
C CYS A 210 -16.72 5.22 -10.35
N ASP A 211 -16.88 5.84 -9.18
CA ASP A 211 -17.92 6.82 -8.87
C ASP A 211 -17.40 8.15 -8.32
N HIS A 212 -16.11 8.22 -7.93
CA HIS A 212 -15.53 9.43 -7.37
C HIS A 212 -14.01 9.48 -7.53
N LEU A 213 -13.42 10.67 -7.30
CA LEU A 213 -11.96 10.84 -7.12
C LEU A 213 -11.61 10.81 -5.64
N SER A 214 -10.52 10.13 -5.30
CA SER A 214 -9.80 10.38 -4.06
C SER A 214 -8.67 11.35 -4.35
N VAL A 215 -8.83 12.61 -3.97
CA VAL A 215 -7.82 13.65 -4.14
C VAL A 215 -7.25 14.00 -2.79
N GLY A 216 -5.92 13.99 -2.65
CA GLY A 216 -5.32 14.26 -1.36
C GLY A 216 -3.85 14.64 -1.45
N ILE A 217 -3.31 14.97 -0.28
CA ILE A 217 -1.91 15.30 -0.06
C ILE A 217 -1.40 14.48 1.14
N CYS A 218 -0.18 13.99 1.08
CA CYS A 218 0.54 13.48 2.24
C CYS A 218 1.83 14.26 2.46
N GLY A 219 2.27 14.30 3.70
CA GLY A 219 3.53 14.92 4.07
C GLY A 219 3.99 14.54 5.47
N SER A 220 5.31 14.55 5.67
CA SER A 220 5.94 14.20 6.95
C SER A 220 5.40 15.06 8.10
N MET A 221 4.91 14.42 9.17
CA MET A 221 4.38 15.11 10.36
C MET A 221 5.45 15.89 11.14
N SER A 222 6.71 15.59 10.94
CA SER A 222 7.82 16.32 11.56
C SER A 222 8.26 17.55 10.76
N ALA A 223 7.95 17.59 9.45
CA ALA A 223 8.39 18.64 8.55
C ALA A 223 7.28 19.65 8.19
N HIS A 224 6.01 19.22 8.24
CA HIS A 224 4.89 19.99 7.72
C HIS A 224 3.74 20.10 8.71
N THR A 225 2.98 21.19 8.61
CA THR A 225 1.77 21.42 9.41
C THR A 225 0.51 21.05 8.64
N SER A 226 -0.58 20.79 9.35
CA SER A 226 -1.90 20.52 8.77
C SER A 226 -2.39 21.69 7.87
N THR A 227 -2.12 22.92 8.28
CA THR A 227 -2.50 24.13 7.53
C THR A 227 -1.72 24.25 6.23
N GLU A 228 -0.41 23.96 6.25
CA GLU A 228 0.44 23.95 5.06
C GLU A 228 -0.04 22.90 4.03
N LEU A 229 -0.31 21.67 4.47
CA LEU A 229 -0.87 20.64 3.61
C LEU A 229 -2.19 21.09 2.97
N ARG A 230 -3.08 21.65 3.77
CA ARG A 230 -4.38 22.15 3.28
C ARG A 230 -4.21 23.23 2.23
N GLY A 231 -3.30 24.19 2.44
CA GLY A 231 -3.02 25.25 1.49
C GLY A 231 -2.52 24.73 0.14
N HIS A 232 -1.56 23.78 0.15
CA HIS A 232 -1.08 23.14 -1.07
C HIS A 232 -2.19 22.35 -1.80
N LEU A 233 -3.00 21.61 -1.05
CA LEU A 233 -4.12 20.85 -1.61
C LEU A 233 -5.15 21.79 -2.24
N GLN A 234 -5.51 22.90 -1.57
CA GLN A 234 -6.46 23.88 -2.08
C GLN A 234 -5.97 24.50 -3.38
N THR A 235 -4.70 24.92 -3.45
CA THR A 235 -4.09 25.43 -4.69
C THR A 235 -4.15 24.40 -5.81
N PHE A 236 -3.93 23.12 -5.50
CA PHE A 236 -4.00 22.05 -6.50
C PHE A 236 -5.42 21.84 -7.04
N VAL A 237 -6.43 21.73 -6.18
CA VAL A 237 -7.81 21.48 -6.62
C VAL A 237 -8.36 22.66 -7.43
N GLU A 238 -8.07 23.90 -7.04
CA GLU A 238 -8.44 25.10 -7.78
C GLU A 238 -7.81 25.13 -9.19
N LYS A 239 -6.50 24.88 -9.25
CA LYS A 239 -5.75 24.89 -10.51
C LYS A 239 -6.22 23.83 -11.51
N HIS A 240 -6.68 22.67 -11.01
CA HIS A 240 -7.10 21.54 -11.84
C HIS A 240 -8.63 21.47 -12.03
N GLY A 241 -9.38 22.50 -11.60
CA GLY A 241 -10.83 22.54 -11.76
C GLY A 241 -11.57 21.41 -11.03
N ILE A 242 -11.02 20.97 -9.89
CA ILE A 242 -11.65 19.93 -9.07
C ILE A 242 -12.63 20.61 -8.11
N GLU A 243 -13.91 20.31 -8.27
CA GLU A 243 -14.97 20.89 -7.44
C GLU A 243 -15.03 20.22 -6.08
N THR A 244 -14.67 20.94 -5.03
CA THR A 244 -14.68 20.43 -3.65
C THR A 244 -15.91 20.88 -2.85
N GLU A 245 -16.80 21.66 -3.43
CA GLU A 245 -18.06 22.03 -2.78
C GLU A 245 -18.93 20.78 -2.57
N GLY A 246 -19.38 20.56 -1.34
CA GLY A 246 -20.11 19.34 -0.97
C GLY A 246 -19.28 18.06 -0.89
N ALA A 247 -18.00 18.10 -1.25
CA ALA A 247 -17.11 16.94 -1.14
C ALA A 247 -16.77 16.61 0.31
N LYS A 248 -16.69 15.31 0.62
CA LYS A 248 -16.33 14.85 1.96
C LYS A 248 -14.85 15.02 2.21
N PHE A 249 -14.50 15.95 3.12
CA PHE A 249 -13.12 16.12 3.60
C PHE A 249 -12.71 14.97 4.53
N TYR A 250 -11.45 14.57 4.45
CA TYR A 250 -10.85 13.58 5.35
C TYR A 250 -9.44 14.00 5.82
N SER A 251 -9.04 13.47 6.96
CA SER A 251 -7.66 13.51 7.45
C SER A 251 -7.31 12.17 8.10
N HIS A 252 -6.11 11.69 7.84
CA HIS A 252 -5.63 10.42 8.39
C HIS A 252 -4.12 10.46 8.62
N VAL A 253 -3.61 9.47 9.33
CA VAL A 253 -2.16 9.28 9.56
C VAL A 253 -1.77 7.93 8.98
N LEU A 254 -0.62 7.88 8.32
CA LEU A 254 -0.02 6.66 7.81
C LEU A 254 1.43 6.53 8.28
N PRO A 255 1.98 5.32 8.38
CA PRO A 255 3.38 5.13 8.69
C PRO A 255 4.27 5.58 7.53
N SER A 256 5.41 6.18 7.86
CA SER A 256 6.51 6.45 6.94
C SER A 256 7.80 5.96 7.61
N PRO A 257 8.04 4.64 7.59
CA PRO A 257 9.11 4.03 8.37
C PRO A 257 10.49 4.52 7.96
N LYS A 258 11.35 4.69 8.95
CA LYS A 258 12.80 4.90 8.79
C LYS A 258 13.53 3.55 8.82
N GLU A 259 14.81 3.51 8.46
CA GLU A 259 15.61 2.28 8.62
C GLU A 259 15.56 1.74 10.05
N ARG A 260 15.66 2.62 11.05
CA ARG A 260 15.53 2.24 12.47
C ARG A 260 14.15 1.65 12.81
N THR A 261 13.08 2.11 12.17
CA THR A 261 11.73 1.56 12.38
C THR A 261 11.68 0.10 11.97
N LEU A 262 12.25 -0.20 10.80
CA LEU A 262 12.25 -1.53 10.21
C LEU A 262 13.18 -2.51 10.94
N SER A 263 14.29 -2.02 11.54
CA SER A 263 15.29 -2.83 12.23
C SER A 263 15.01 -3.02 13.73
N GLU A 264 14.40 -2.02 14.39
CA GLU A 264 14.30 -1.99 15.86
C GLU A 264 12.89 -2.27 16.38
N ARG A 265 11.85 -2.15 15.51
CA ARG A 265 10.47 -2.34 15.94
C ARG A 265 10.18 -3.80 16.22
N ASN A 266 9.81 -4.10 17.46
CA ASN A 266 9.33 -5.44 17.80
C ASN A 266 7.91 -5.64 17.24
N VAL A 267 7.77 -6.60 16.31
CA VAL A 267 6.50 -6.89 15.62
C VAL A 267 5.86 -8.19 16.10
N ILE A 268 6.52 -8.92 17.01
CA ILE A 268 6.02 -10.16 17.57
C ILE A 268 6.47 -10.32 19.01
N GLY A 269 5.58 -10.80 19.86
CA GLY A 269 5.86 -11.26 21.21
C GLY A 269 5.50 -12.71 21.39
N LYS A 270 5.46 -13.17 22.63
CA LYS A 270 5.16 -14.57 22.97
C LYS A 270 3.77 -15.00 22.46
N ASN A 271 2.79 -14.12 22.56
CA ASN A 271 1.37 -14.42 22.30
C ASN A 271 0.65 -13.29 21.55
N TRP A 272 1.38 -12.41 20.87
CA TRP A 272 0.86 -11.33 20.05
C TRP A 272 1.76 -11.02 18.85
N ALA A 273 1.18 -10.44 17.79
CA ALA A 273 1.94 -9.91 16.65
C ALA A 273 1.25 -8.69 16.03
N LEU A 274 2.06 -7.81 15.42
CA LEU A 274 1.62 -6.66 14.61
C LEU A 274 1.66 -7.01 13.13
N ILE A 275 0.65 -6.52 12.38
CA ILE A 275 0.59 -6.64 10.91
C ILE A 275 0.11 -5.34 10.25
N GLY A 276 0.41 -5.17 8.97
CA GLY A 276 0.05 -3.99 8.19
C GLY A 276 0.63 -2.69 8.75
N ASP A 277 -0.15 -1.61 8.71
CA ASP A 277 0.27 -0.30 9.21
C ASP A 277 0.63 -0.32 10.71
N ALA A 278 0.04 -1.21 11.51
CA ALA A 278 0.39 -1.35 12.92
C ALA A 278 1.84 -1.82 13.11
N ALA A 279 2.36 -2.61 12.18
CA ALA A 279 3.76 -3.03 12.12
C ALA A 279 4.65 -2.05 11.33
N ALA A 280 4.08 -0.96 10.78
CA ALA A 280 4.72 0.00 9.88
C ALA A 280 5.15 -0.59 8.52
N TRP A 281 4.46 -1.62 8.04
CA TRP A 281 4.71 -2.19 6.72
C TRP A 281 4.08 -1.32 5.62
N VAL A 282 4.73 -0.20 5.32
CA VAL A 282 4.37 0.78 4.29
C VAL A 282 5.64 1.23 3.59
N ASP A 283 5.57 1.39 2.28
CA ASP A 283 6.65 1.99 1.50
C ASP A 283 6.70 3.51 1.78
N PRO A 284 7.75 4.03 2.41
CA PRO A 284 7.81 5.45 2.75
C PRO A 284 8.02 6.36 1.54
N LEU A 285 8.39 5.81 0.36
CA LEU A 285 8.61 6.59 -0.86
C LEU A 285 7.30 6.84 -1.60
N THR A 286 6.44 5.83 -1.71
CA THR A 286 5.20 5.88 -2.48
C THR A 286 3.95 5.95 -1.61
N GLY A 287 4.05 5.66 -0.31
CA GLY A 287 2.90 5.49 0.57
C GLY A 287 2.12 4.19 0.30
N GLU A 288 2.66 3.26 -0.51
CA GLU A 288 2.01 1.96 -0.76
C GLU A 288 1.96 1.15 0.53
N GLY A 289 0.76 0.89 1.02
CA GLY A 289 0.55 0.07 2.22
C GLY A 289 -0.35 -1.15 1.96
N LEU A 290 -1.18 -1.13 0.91
CA LEU A 290 -2.18 -2.17 0.67
C LEU A 290 -1.57 -3.54 0.40
N PHE A 291 -0.58 -3.63 -0.49
CA PHE A 291 0.13 -4.88 -0.75
C PHE A 291 0.79 -5.44 0.51
N TYR A 292 1.53 -4.60 1.22
CA TYR A 292 2.26 -5.01 2.43
C TYR A 292 1.31 -5.40 3.57
N ALA A 293 0.16 -4.72 3.68
CA ALA A 293 -0.86 -5.08 4.65
C ALA A 293 -1.44 -6.47 4.36
N ILE A 294 -1.88 -6.75 3.14
CA ILE A 294 -2.41 -8.06 2.74
C ILE A 294 -1.34 -9.14 2.91
N ARG A 295 -0.11 -8.86 2.43
CA ARG A 295 0.98 -9.83 2.48
C ARG A 295 1.43 -10.17 3.90
N SER A 296 1.53 -9.17 4.79
CA SER A 296 1.87 -9.42 6.19
C SER A 296 0.79 -10.22 6.92
N GLY A 297 -0.48 -9.97 6.62
CA GLY A 297 -1.60 -10.76 7.14
C GLY A 297 -1.54 -12.22 6.71
N GLU A 298 -1.24 -12.47 5.43
CA GLU A 298 -1.04 -13.83 4.91
C GLU A 298 0.15 -14.53 5.59
N LEU A 299 1.29 -13.85 5.70
CA LEU A 299 2.50 -14.44 6.28
C LEU A 299 2.32 -14.79 7.76
N LEU A 300 1.68 -13.91 8.55
CA LEU A 300 1.37 -14.22 9.95
C LEU A 300 0.35 -15.35 10.05
N GLY A 301 -0.73 -15.30 9.26
CA GLY A 301 -1.74 -16.37 9.24
C GLY A 301 -1.11 -17.73 8.95
N LYS A 302 -0.22 -17.81 7.97
CA LYS A 302 0.54 -19.04 7.66
C LYS A 302 1.44 -19.48 8.81
N SER A 303 2.21 -18.58 9.42
CA SER A 303 3.13 -18.93 10.49
C SER A 303 2.40 -19.48 11.73
N LEU A 304 1.25 -18.91 12.06
CA LEU A 304 0.38 -19.39 13.14
C LEU A 304 -0.26 -20.74 12.78
N ALA A 305 -0.72 -20.92 11.55
CA ALA A 305 -1.29 -22.18 11.06
C ALA A 305 -0.27 -23.34 11.09
N GLU A 306 1.02 -23.02 10.89
CA GLU A 306 2.11 -23.99 11.00
C GLU A 306 2.60 -24.20 12.47
N GLY A 307 2.02 -23.47 13.44
CA GLY A 307 2.42 -23.52 14.85
C GLY A 307 3.79 -22.90 15.14
N CYS A 308 4.28 -22.02 14.27
CA CYS A 308 5.60 -21.38 14.40
C CYS A 308 5.55 -19.86 14.17
N PRO A 309 4.80 -19.12 15.02
CA PRO A 309 4.64 -17.67 14.88
C PRO A 309 5.97 -16.90 14.90
N GLU A 310 7.00 -17.42 15.56
CA GLU A 310 8.35 -16.85 15.61
C GLU A 310 9.03 -16.74 14.25
N LYS A 311 8.57 -17.48 13.24
CA LYS A 311 9.08 -17.41 11.86
C LYS A 311 8.56 -16.19 11.11
N TYR A 312 7.47 -15.55 11.57
CA TYR A 312 6.84 -14.43 10.88
C TYR A 312 7.81 -13.29 10.54
N PRO A 313 8.65 -12.75 11.45
CA PRO A 313 9.59 -11.68 11.11
C PRO A 313 10.61 -12.09 10.05
N ALA A 314 11.09 -13.33 10.10
CA ALA A 314 12.03 -13.85 9.10
C ALA A 314 11.39 -13.97 7.72
N TRP A 315 10.13 -14.39 7.63
CA TRP A 315 9.39 -14.47 6.38
C TRP A 315 9.08 -13.08 5.79
N VAL A 316 8.73 -12.12 6.63
CA VAL A 316 8.56 -10.72 6.22
C VAL A 316 9.88 -10.17 5.67
N LYS A 317 10.99 -10.41 6.38
CA LYS A 317 12.32 -9.97 5.95
C LYS A 317 12.71 -10.56 4.60
N ALA A 318 12.47 -11.83 4.38
CA ALA A 318 12.76 -12.52 3.12
C ALA A 318 11.85 -12.07 1.96
N THR A 319 10.64 -11.58 2.27
CA THR A 319 9.63 -11.27 1.25
C THR A 319 9.71 -9.83 0.74
N PHE A 320 9.81 -8.83 1.64
CA PHE A 320 9.68 -7.42 1.23
C PHE A 320 10.49 -6.40 2.05
N CYS A 321 11.14 -6.75 3.18
CA CYS A 321 11.84 -5.74 3.98
C CYS A 321 12.97 -5.04 3.21
N ALA A 322 13.70 -5.74 2.34
CA ALA A 322 14.78 -5.13 1.56
C ALA A 322 14.29 -3.95 0.69
N GLU A 323 13.07 -4.04 0.17
CA GLU A 323 12.42 -2.96 -0.58
C GLU A 323 12.11 -1.76 0.32
N LEU A 324 11.49 -2.02 1.48
CA LEU A 324 11.15 -0.96 2.45
C LEU A 324 12.39 -0.28 3.02
N GLU A 325 13.45 -1.04 3.33
CA GLU A 325 14.73 -0.51 3.81
C GLU A 325 15.40 0.37 2.75
N PHE A 326 15.36 -0.05 1.48
CA PHE A 326 15.89 0.76 0.41
C PHE A 326 15.09 2.07 0.24
N ALA A 327 13.76 2.00 0.23
CA ALA A 327 12.90 3.17 0.16
C ALA A 327 13.15 4.13 1.34
N ALA A 328 13.27 3.61 2.57
CA ALA A 328 13.57 4.39 3.77
C ALA A 328 14.91 5.16 3.69
N ARG A 329 15.93 4.56 3.04
CA ARG A 329 17.23 5.20 2.80
C ARG A 329 17.15 6.37 1.84
N ILE A 330 16.34 6.26 0.79
CA ILE A 330 16.33 7.23 -0.31
C ILE A 330 15.25 8.28 -0.21
N VAL A 331 14.18 8.07 0.55
CA VAL A 331 12.97 8.91 0.57
C VAL A 331 13.27 10.41 0.74
N ARG A 332 14.08 10.76 1.72
CA ARG A 332 14.45 12.17 1.97
C ARG A 332 15.23 12.78 0.81
N ARG A 333 16.17 12.02 0.22
CA ARG A 333 16.95 12.47 -0.94
C ARG A 333 16.07 12.59 -2.18
N PHE A 334 15.12 11.71 -2.34
CA PHE A 334 14.17 11.75 -3.46
C PHE A 334 13.32 13.01 -3.43
N TYR A 335 12.70 13.32 -2.27
CA TYR A 335 11.79 14.46 -2.17
C TYR A 335 12.48 15.79 -1.99
N ARG A 336 13.58 15.87 -1.26
CA ARG A 336 14.25 17.11 -0.88
C ARG A 336 15.64 17.31 -1.52
N GLY A 337 16.14 16.30 -2.20
CA GLY A 337 17.46 16.35 -2.86
C GLY A 337 17.43 17.15 -4.15
N SER A 338 18.63 17.55 -4.58
CA SER A 338 18.87 18.16 -5.88
C SER A 338 19.80 17.31 -6.72
N PHE A 339 19.62 17.35 -8.03
CA PHE A 339 20.45 16.70 -9.02
C PHE A 339 20.59 17.60 -10.25
N LEU A 340 21.81 17.89 -10.67
CA LEU A 340 22.11 18.78 -11.79
C LEU A 340 21.36 20.15 -11.71
N GLY A 341 21.35 20.76 -10.52
CA GLY A 341 20.78 22.09 -10.29
C GLY A 341 19.27 22.19 -10.17
N SER A 342 18.53 21.07 -10.22
CA SER A 342 17.07 21.01 -10.01
C SER A 342 16.70 19.92 -9.00
N ALA A 343 15.46 19.95 -8.50
CA ALA A 343 14.94 18.90 -7.64
C ALA A 343 15.01 17.53 -8.32
N VAL A 344 15.28 16.47 -7.54
CA VAL A 344 15.34 15.09 -8.06
C VAL A 344 14.05 14.72 -8.78
N THR A 345 12.88 15.10 -8.20
CA THR A 345 11.57 14.85 -8.79
C THR A 345 11.36 15.59 -10.11
N THR A 346 11.85 16.83 -10.25
CA THR A 346 11.85 17.57 -11.51
C THR A 346 12.70 16.87 -12.57
N ARG A 347 13.92 16.45 -12.21
CA ARG A 347 14.79 15.72 -13.15
C ARG A 347 14.18 14.39 -13.56
N MET A 348 13.54 13.67 -12.66
CA MET A 348 12.82 12.45 -12.99
C MET A 348 11.76 12.71 -14.08
N VAL A 349 10.92 13.73 -13.92
CA VAL A 349 9.90 14.10 -14.92
C VAL A 349 10.54 14.49 -16.25
N GLN A 350 11.65 15.26 -16.24
CA GLN A 350 12.39 15.64 -17.44
C GLN A 350 12.97 14.43 -18.17
N PHE A 351 13.57 13.48 -17.46
CA PHE A 351 14.10 12.26 -18.07
C PHE A 351 12.99 11.40 -18.67
N MET A 352 11.83 11.27 -17.99
CA MET A 352 10.67 10.56 -18.54
C MET A 352 10.17 11.17 -19.84
N ARG A 353 10.22 12.49 -19.98
CA ARG A 353 9.81 13.20 -21.23
C ARG A 353 10.77 12.92 -22.40
N ARG A 354 12.04 12.71 -22.12
CA ARG A 354 13.13 12.73 -23.10
C ARG A 354 13.74 11.37 -23.39
N SER A 355 13.66 10.42 -22.47
CA SER A 355 14.22 9.08 -22.61
C SER A 355 13.12 8.01 -22.61
N PRO A 356 12.85 7.34 -23.74
CA PRO A 356 11.94 6.20 -23.80
C PRO A 356 12.37 5.06 -22.85
N VAL A 357 13.66 4.78 -22.75
CA VAL A 357 14.20 3.75 -21.85
C VAL A 357 13.92 4.11 -20.38
N PHE A 358 14.16 5.36 -19.98
CA PHE A 358 13.86 5.79 -18.61
C PHE A 358 12.35 5.76 -18.32
N ARG A 359 11.51 6.14 -19.29
CA ARG A 359 10.05 6.05 -19.19
C ARG A 359 9.60 4.62 -18.97
N GLN A 360 10.14 3.65 -19.71
CA GLN A 360 9.84 2.24 -19.51
C GLN A 360 10.25 1.75 -18.13
N LEU A 361 11.44 2.09 -17.64
CA LEU A 361 11.88 1.77 -16.28
C LEU A 361 10.94 2.30 -15.21
N MET A 362 10.45 3.53 -15.38
CA MET A 362 9.48 4.13 -14.45
C MET A 362 8.11 3.44 -14.57
N GLY A 363 7.68 3.05 -15.77
CA GLY A 363 6.46 2.26 -15.98
C GLY A 363 6.50 0.92 -15.25
N ASP A 364 7.60 0.22 -15.36
CA ASP A 364 7.84 -1.04 -14.64
C ASP A 364 7.82 -0.84 -13.12
N LEU A 365 8.42 0.26 -12.63
CA LEU A 365 8.44 0.59 -11.20
C LEU A 365 7.03 0.92 -10.67
N PHE A 366 6.30 1.80 -11.35
CA PHE A 366 4.96 2.22 -10.92
C PHE A 366 3.93 1.08 -11.02
N SER A 367 4.07 0.18 -12.00
CA SER A 367 3.23 -1.02 -12.10
C SER A 367 3.57 -2.09 -11.06
N GLY A 368 4.73 -1.99 -10.39
CA GLY A 368 5.22 -2.97 -9.41
C GLY A 368 5.86 -4.21 -10.06
N THR A 369 6.20 -4.18 -11.36
CA THR A 369 6.96 -5.25 -12.01
C THR A 369 8.47 -5.14 -11.79
N GLN A 370 8.92 -3.98 -11.35
CA GLN A 370 10.31 -3.65 -11.04
C GLN A 370 10.45 -3.35 -9.54
N ASP A 371 11.36 -4.05 -8.87
CA ASP A 371 11.76 -3.73 -7.50
C ASP A 371 12.86 -2.65 -7.44
N TYR A 372 13.02 -2.00 -6.29
CA TYR A 372 14.02 -0.95 -6.10
C TYR A 372 15.45 -1.49 -6.17
N THR A 373 15.68 -2.72 -5.73
CA THR A 373 17.02 -3.30 -5.66
C THR A 373 17.56 -3.63 -7.05
N SER A 374 16.72 -4.12 -7.93
CA SER A 374 17.07 -4.38 -9.34
C SER A 374 17.04 -3.11 -10.20
N LEU A 375 16.25 -2.09 -9.83
CA LEU A 375 16.20 -0.79 -10.52
C LEU A 375 17.58 -0.13 -10.58
N LYS A 376 18.34 -0.13 -9.47
CA LYS A 376 19.69 0.42 -9.43
C LYS A 376 20.59 -0.23 -10.49
N ARG A 377 20.57 -1.56 -10.60
CA ARG A 377 21.38 -2.31 -11.59
C ARG A 377 20.95 -1.98 -13.02
N ARG A 378 19.65 -1.90 -13.30
CA ARG A 378 19.12 -1.53 -14.62
C ARG A 378 19.47 -0.10 -15.00
N LEU A 379 19.33 0.87 -14.06
CA LEU A 379 19.74 2.26 -14.27
C LEU A 379 21.22 2.38 -14.64
N TRP A 380 22.11 1.68 -13.93
CA TRP A 380 23.53 1.67 -14.25
C TRP A 380 23.81 1.04 -15.63
N GLY A 381 23.11 -0.06 -15.98
CA GLY A 381 23.26 -0.71 -17.27
C GLY A 381 22.80 0.15 -18.46
N HIS A 382 21.85 1.08 -18.25
CA HIS A 382 21.30 1.95 -19.28
C HIS A 382 21.73 3.42 -19.17
N LEU A 383 22.58 3.76 -18.21
CA LEU A 383 22.96 5.15 -17.93
C LEU A 383 23.51 5.86 -19.17
N GLY A 384 24.38 5.21 -19.94
CA GLY A 384 24.92 5.74 -21.19
C GLY A 384 23.87 6.05 -22.24
N ILE A 385 22.89 5.16 -22.41
CA ILE A 385 21.76 5.31 -23.36
C ILE A 385 20.86 6.45 -22.89
N THR A 386 20.44 6.47 -21.63
CA THR A 386 19.57 7.51 -21.06
C THR A 386 20.22 8.90 -21.14
N VAL A 387 21.52 9.01 -20.88
CA VAL A 387 22.26 10.28 -21.00
C VAL A 387 22.39 10.69 -22.47
N SER A 388 22.66 9.76 -23.39
CA SER A 388 22.74 10.10 -24.82
C SER A 388 21.39 10.52 -25.39
N GLU A 389 20.29 9.85 -25.03
CA GLU A 389 18.91 10.22 -25.40
C GLU A 389 18.55 11.62 -24.85
N PHE A 390 18.93 11.91 -23.61
CA PHE A 390 18.73 13.21 -23.00
C PHE A 390 19.50 14.31 -23.76
N ILE A 391 20.79 14.11 -24.04
CA ILE A 391 21.63 15.05 -24.80
C ILE A 391 21.06 15.25 -26.21
N SER A 392 20.70 14.18 -26.90
CA SER A 392 20.12 14.27 -28.26
C SER A 392 18.81 15.06 -28.26
N SER A 393 17.95 14.86 -27.24
CA SER A 393 16.70 15.62 -27.13
C SER A 393 16.91 17.10 -26.82
N VAL A 394 18.00 17.45 -26.12
CA VAL A 394 18.37 18.85 -25.83
C VAL A 394 18.91 19.51 -27.10
N LEU A 395 19.70 18.78 -27.90
CA LEU A 395 20.29 19.31 -29.13
C LEU A 395 19.28 19.38 -30.30
N ASN A 396 18.23 18.56 -30.29
CA ASN A 396 17.17 18.54 -31.31
C ASN A 396 15.96 19.40 -30.93
N LEU A 397 16.16 20.52 -30.25
CA LEU A 397 15.12 21.43 -29.76
C LEU A 397 14.23 22.06 -30.85
N ASP A 398 14.53 21.86 -32.17
CA ASP A 398 13.81 22.48 -33.28
C ASP A 398 12.86 21.57 -34.06
N ARG A 399 12.50 20.38 -33.59
CA ARG A 399 11.46 19.58 -34.26
C ARG A 399 10.21 19.45 -33.38
N PRO A 400 9.12 20.19 -33.70
CA PRO A 400 7.83 19.93 -33.07
C PRO A 400 7.38 18.51 -33.45
N SER A 401 6.96 17.73 -32.46
CA SER A 401 6.34 16.41 -32.65
C SER A 401 5.09 16.58 -33.52
N THR A 402 5.14 16.18 -34.77
CA THR A 402 3.97 16.01 -35.60
C THR A 402 3.24 14.73 -35.15
N ALA A 403 2.49 14.81 -34.09
CA ALA A 403 1.42 13.86 -33.82
C ALA A 403 0.35 14.06 -34.89
N SER A 404 0.29 13.17 -35.87
CA SER A 404 -0.76 13.10 -36.88
C SER A 404 -2.09 12.80 -36.15
N VAL A 405 -2.94 13.82 -36.07
CA VAL A 405 -4.35 13.66 -35.73
C VAL A 405 -4.98 12.82 -36.85
N PRO A 406 -5.66 11.71 -36.57
CA PRO A 406 -6.41 11.00 -37.61
C PRO A 406 -7.57 11.92 -38.06
N ARG A 407 -7.58 12.28 -39.37
CA ARG A 407 -8.73 12.96 -39.98
C ARG A 407 -9.90 11.98 -39.94
N VAL A 408 -10.95 12.40 -39.25
CA VAL A 408 -12.27 11.79 -39.37
C VAL A 408 -12.73 12.06 -40.80
N GLY A 409 -12.84 11.03 -41.61
CA GLY A 409 -13.45 11.08 -42.94
C GLY A 409 -14.93 11.31 -42.79
N THR A 410 -15.41 12.45 -43.27
CA THR A 410 -16.83 12.70 -43.55
C THR A 410 -17.22 11.81 -44.73
N ALA A 411 -18.09 10.83 -44.47
CA ALA A 411 -18.81 10.15 -45.55
C ALA A 411 -19.89 11.16 -46.07
N GLY A 412 -19.72 11.53 -47.30
CA GLY A 412 -20.75 12.21 -48.09
C GLY A 412 -21.14 11.27 -49.23
N ASP A 413 -22.48 11.23 -49.43
CA ASP A 413 -23.30 10.61 -50.46
C ASP A 413 -23.45 9.08 -50.48
#